data_cf72d09a7d7cf8bb5ddab29883cbfd73
#
_entry.id   cf72d09a7d7cf8bb5ddab29883cbfd73
#
_cell.length_a   1.000
_cell.length_b   1.000
_cell.length_c   1.000
_cell.angle_alpha   90.00
_cell.angle_beta   90.00
_cell.angle_gamma   90.00
#
_symmetry.space_group_name_H-M   'P 1'
#
loop_
_entity.id
_entity.type
_entity.pdbx_description
1 polymer ?
#
loop_
_entity_poly.entity_id
_entity_poly.type
_entity_poly.pdbx_seq_one_letter_code
_entity_poly.pdbx_strand_id
1 'polypeptide(L)'
;LPNLTLPMQLHIQRLVADQRQDWVLVIQQEGPAIRWSMMDLLGIPQARQKLQDGEWHADGLLPPNPEARELFAALLFALTPNAELQANYPAAQQHGAQRVLPEHWDVRYCAPNSFELSLPKGPKYQVTPLNGDAP
;
A
#
# COMPACT_ATOMS: atom_id res chain seq x y z
N LEU A 1 -13.59 7.34 0.79
CA LEU A 1 -12.56 6.32 0.99
C LEU A 1 -13.00 5.01 0.38
N PRO A 2 -12.06 4.25 -0.20
CA PRO A 2 -12.41 2.97 -0.77
C PRO A 2 -12.76 1.96 0.33
N ASN A 3 -13.62 1.02 -0.01
CA ASN A 3 -13.96 -0.09 0.87
C ASN A 3 -12.85 -1.13 0.82
N LEU A 4 -12.14 -1.28 1.92
CA LEU A 4 -11.11 -2.31 2.06
C LEU A 4 -11.61 -3.40 3.01
N THR A 5 -11.21 -4.64 2.73
CA THR A 5 -11.51 -5.75 3.62
C THR A 5 -10.47 -5.77 4.74
N LEU A 6 -10.82 -5.23 5.90
CA LEU A 6 -9.91 -5.08 7.02
C LEU A 6 -10.30 -5.99 8.19
N PRO A 7 -9.34 -6.40 9.01
CA PRO A 7 -7.91 -6.09 8.94
C PRO A 7 -7.19 -6.83 7.81
N MET A 8 -6.06 -6.28 7.38
CA MET A 8 -5.29 -6.86 6.29
C MET A 8 -3.82 -6.85 6.68
N GLN A 9 -3.11 -7.93 6.36
CA GLN A 9 -1.67 -8.03 6.58
C GLN A 9 -0.98 -8.34 5.27
N LEU A 10 0.05 -7.58 4.95
CA LEU A 10 0.76 -7.70 3.68
C LEU A 10 2.26 -7.86 3.94
N HIS A 11 2.89 -8.71 3.14
CA HIS A 11 4.34 -8.79 3.06
C HIS A 11 4.78 -7.90 1.93
N ILE A 12 5.70 -6.98 2.21
CA ILE A 12 6.20 -6.04 1.23
C ILE A 12 7.69 -6.24 1.07
N GLN A 13 8.11 -6.51 -0.16
CA GLN A 13 9.52 -6.59 -0.51
C GLN A 13 9.90 -5.34 -1.27
N ARG A 14 10.81 -4.57 -0.70
CA ARG A 14 11.32 -3.37 -1.34
C ARG A 14 12.56 -3.73 -2.14
N LEU A 15 12.53 -3.44 -3.43
CA LEU A 15 13.58 -3.82 -4.36
C LEU A 15 14.22 -2.55 -4.93
N VAL A 16 15.48 -2.31 -4.57
CA VAL A 16 16.24 -1.16 -5.08
C VAL A 16 17.63 -1.67 -5.47
N ALA A 17 17.97 -1.53 -6.74
CA ALA A 17 19.21 -2.06 -7.29
C ALA A 17 19.31 -3.56 -6.95
N ASP A 18 20.38 -3.98 -6.29
CA ASP A 18 20.58 -5.37 -5.91
C ASP A 18 20.15 -5.65 -4.47
N GLN A 19 19.49 -4.70 -3.82
CA GLN A 19 19.13 -4.83 -2.41
C GLN A 19 17.66 -5.09 -2.26
N ARG A 20 17.35 -5.95 -1.29
CA ARG A 20 15.98 -6.28 -0.96
C ARG A 20 15.76 -6.08 0.54
N GLN A 21 14.66 -5.44 0.88
CA GLN A 21 14.20 -5.29 2.25
C GLN A 21 12.81 -5.89 2.37
N ASP A 22 12.56 -6.55 3.50
CA ASP A 22 11.28 -7.18 3.75
C ASP A 22 10.58 -6.47 4.89
N TRP A 23 9.31 -6.10 4.67
CA TRP A 23 8.48 -5.44 5.67
C TRP A 23 7.14 -6.15 5.80
N VAL A 24 6.52 -5.97 6.96
CA VAL A 24 5.14 -6.39 7.20
C VAL A 24 4.31 -5.13 7.40
N LEU A 25 3.21 -5.04 6.69
CA LEU A 25 2.26 -3.95 6.83
C LEU A 25 0.96 -4.48 7.38
N VAL A 26 0.46 -3.84 8.43
CA VAL A 26 -0.85 -4.14 8.99
C VAL A 26 -1.75 -2.95 8.75
N ILE A 27 -2.89 -3.18 8.12
CA ILE A 27 -3.89 -2.15 7.84
C ILE A 27 -5.14 -2.53 8.62
N GLN A 28 -5.60 -1.66 9.50
CA GLN A 28 -6.73 -1.97 10.35
C GLN A 28 -7.61 -0.77 10.62
N GLN A 29 -8.90 -1.02 10.80
CA GLN A 29 -9.86 0.00 11.12
C GLN A 29 -9.71 0.39 12.59
N GLU A 30 -9.70 1.68 12.86
CA GLU A 30 -9.60 2.19 14.23
C GLU A 30 -10.54 3.39 14.36
N GLY A 31 -11.76 3.13 14.81
CA GLY A 31 -12.78 4.16 14.83
C GLY A 31 -13.03 4.69 13.42
N PRO A 32 -13.03 6.00 13.23
CA PRO A 32 -13.24 6.59 11.90
C PRO A 32 -12.00 6.57 11.02
N ALA A 33 -10.87 6.13 11.56
CA ALA A 33 -9.59 6.15 10.84
C ALA A 33 -9.16 4.75 10.42
N ILE A 34 -8.28 4.70 9.43
CA ILE A 34 -7.61 3.46 9.04
C ILE A 34 -6.14 3.61 9.39
N ARG A 35 -5.65 2.73 10.25
CA ARG A 35 -4.25 2.75 10.69
C ARG A 35 -3.40 1.86 9.80
N TRP A 36 -2.27 2.41 9.37
CA TRP A 36 -1.28 1.72 8.55
C TRP A 36 0.00 1.62 9.37
N SER A 37 0.40 0.40 9.73
CA SER A 37 1.59 0.16 10.55
C SER A 37 2.54 -0.75 9.82
N MET A 38 3.75 -0.26 9.53
CA MET A 38 4.76 -1.02 8.81
C MET A 38 5.94 -1.28 9.73
N MET A 39 6.42 -2.53 9.73
CA MET A 39 7.51 -2.96 10.57
C MET A 39 8.45 -3.89 9.79
N ASP A 40 9.68 -4.04 10.27
CA ASP A 40 10.59 -5.02 9.68
C ASP A 40 10.23 -6.42 10.21
N LEU A 41 10.98 -7.43 9.77
CA LEU A 41 10.67 -8.81 10.14
C LEU A 41 10.92 -9.12 11.62
N LEU A 42 11.63 -8.24 12.31
CA LEU A 42 11.85 -8.36 13.75
C LEU A 42 10.80 -7.63 14.57
N GLY A 43 9.84 -7.00 13.89
CA GLY A 43 8.77 -6.26 14.56
C GLY A 43 9.15 -4.83 14.92
N ILE A 44 10.27 -4.33 14.41
CA ILE A 44 10.69 -2.95 14.70
C ILE A 44 9.90 -2.00 13.79
N PRO A 45 9.16 -1.03 14.38
CA PRO A 45 8.36 -0.12 13.58
C PRO A 45 9.20 0.71 12.61
N GLN A 46 8.73 0.81 11.37
CA GLN A 46 9.37 1.61 10.33
C GLN A 46 8.56 2.86 10.01
N ALA A 47 7.23 2.75 10.03
CA ALA A 47 6.36 3.87 9.73
C ALA A 47 4.95 3.59 10.24
N ARG A 48 4.25 4.63 10.64
CA ARG A 48 2.85 4.53 11.06
C ARG A 48 2.11 5.78 10.61
N GLN A 49 0.95 5.58 9.99
CA GLN A 49 0.10 6.66 9.53
C GLN A 49 -1.35 6.31 9.80
N LYS A 50 -2.18 7.33 9.95
CA LYS A 50 -3.63 7.17 9.98
C LYS A 50 -4.22 7.87 8.79
N LEU A 51 -5.16 7.22 8.13
CA LEU A 51 -5.93 7.83 7.06
C LEU A 51 -7.32 8.13 7.60
N GLN A 52 -7.71 9.40 7.62
CA GLN A 52 -8.99 9.83 8.11
C GLN A 52 -9.49 11.00 7.27
N ASP A 53 -10.73 10.90 6.82
CA ASP A 53 -11.36 11.94 5.99
C ASP A 53 -10.54 12.29 4.75
N GLY A 54 -9.90 11.27 4.16
CA GLY A 54 -9.09 11.46 2.96
C GLY A 54 -7.71 12.04 3.21
N GLU A 55 -7.35 12.26 4.47
CA GLU A 55 -6.06 12.86 4.81
C GLU A 55 -5.18 11.92 5.60
N TRP A 56 -3.88 11.95 5.30
CA TRP A 56 -2.88 11.16 6.00
C TRP A 56 -2.32 11.96 7.17
N HIS A 57 -2.28 11.33 8.35
CA HIS A 57 -1.74 11.94 9.57
C HIS A 57 -0.68 11.03 10.17
N ALA A 58 0.40 11.62 10.66
CA ALA A 58 1.40 10.86 11.40
C ALA A 58 0.75 10.23 12.64
N ASP A 59 1.15 8.99 12.95
CA ASP A 59 0.61 8.25 14.08
C ASP A 59 1.76 7.81 14.97
N GLY A 60 1.76 8.30 16.23
CA GLY A 60 2.77 7.94 17.20
C GLY A 60 4.00 8.82 17.11
N LEU A 61 5.10 8.34 17.68
CA LEU A 61 6.31 9.12 17.86
C LEU A 61 7.39 8.83 16.82
N LEU A 62 7.05 8.07 15.77
CA LEU A 62 8.01 7.77 14.72
C LEU A 62 8.30 9.01 13.89
N PRO A 63 9.56 9.19 13.46
CA PRO A 63 9.90 10.31 12.59
C PRO A 63 9.13 10.24 11.28
N PRO A 64 8.91 11.36 10.61
CA PRO A 64 8.30 11.35 9.28
C PRO A 64 9.09 10.48 8.32
N ASN A 65 8.37 9.73 7.49
CA ASN A 65 8.96 8.86 6.49
C ASN A 65 8.25 9.08 5.16
N PRO A 66 8.73 10.03 4.34
CA PRO A 66 8.07 10.37 3.07
C PRO A 66 7.94 9.19 2.11
N GLU A 67 8.94 8.31 2.07
CA GLU A 67 8.86 7.14 1.20
C GLU A 67 7.70 6.23 1.62
N ALA A 68 7.57 5.98 2.92
CA ALA A 68 6.50 5.13 3.43
C ALA A 68 5.13 5.77 3.19
N ARG A 69 5.04 7.08 3.33
CA ARG A 69 3.80 7.78 3.09
C ARG A 69 3.36 7.66 1.64
N GLU A 70 4.29 7.78 0.72
CA GLU A 70 3.98 7.58 -0.70
C GLU A 70 3.63 6.12 -0.97
N LEU A 71 4.35 5.19 -0.37
CA LEU A 71 4.05 3.77 -0.51
C LEU A 71 2.63 3.47 -0.03
N PHE A 72 2.23 4.01 1.12
CA PHE A 72 0.89 3.78 1.65
C PHE A 72 -0.17 4.35 0.71
N ALA A 73 0.04 5.54 0.17
CA ALA A 73 -0.89 6.14 -0.78
C ALA A 73 -0.99 5.30 -2.05
N ALA A 74 0.13 4.79 -2.54
CA ALA A 74 0.14 3.94 -3.73
C ALA A 74 -0.54 2.59 -3.45
N LEU A 75 -0.37 2.05 -2.25
CA LEU A 75 -1.06 0.81 -1.85
C LEU A 75 -2.57 1.02 -1.77
N LEU A 76 -3.01 2.16 -1.26
CA LEU A 76 -4.43 2.47 -1.23
C LEU A 76 -5.00 2.47 -2.66
N PHE A 77 -4.27 3.06 -3.59
CA PHE A 77 -4.64 3.04 -5.00
C PHE A 77 -4.72 1.60 -5.53
N ALA A 78 -3.69 0.80 -5.26
CA ALA A 78 -3.63 -0.57 -5.75
C ALA A 78 -4.73 -1.45 -5.17
N LEU A 79 -5.11 -1.22 -3.92
CA LEU A 79 -6.10 -2.02 -3.21
C LEU A 79 -7.54 -1.53 -3.43
N THR A 80 -7.72 -0.38 -4.06
CA THR A 80 -9.06 0.16 -4.31
C THR A 80 -9.84 -0.78 -5.23
N PRO A 81 -11.05 -1.18 -4.85
CA PRO A 81 -11.87 -2.05 -5.71
C PRO A 81 -12.15 -1.40 -7.07
N ASN A 82 -12.25 -2.21 -8.11
CA ASN A 82 -12.51 -1.71 -9.46
C ASN A 82 -13.75 -0.83 -9.52
N ALA A 83 -14.79 -1.18 -8.77
CA ALA A 83 -16.04 -0.43 -8.78
C ALA A 83 -15.87 1.00 -8.26
N GLU A 84 -14.83 1.27 -7.48
CA GLU A 84 -14.60 2.58 -6.86
C GLU A 84 -13.44 3.32 -7.51
N LEU A 85 -12.77 2.72 -8.47
CA LEU A 85 -11.55 3.29 -9.02
C LEU A 85 -11.78 4.66 -9.66
N GLN A 86 -12.77 4.78 -10.53
CA GLN A 86 -13.01 6.03 -11.26
C GLN A 86 -13.45 7.15 -10.33
N ALA A 87 -14.23 6.82 -9.30
CA ALA A 87 -14.71 7.82 -8.36
C ALA A 87 -13.56 8.40 -7.53
N ASN A 88 -12.61 7.55 -7.13
CA ASN A 88 -11.51 7.97 -6.26
C ASN A 88 -10.28 8.44 -7.06
N TYR A 89 -10.09 7.92 -8.26
CA TYR A 89 -8.93 8.24 -9.11
C TYR A 89 -9.39 8.41 -10.55
N PRO A 90 -9.97 9.57 -10.89
CA PRO A 90 -10.53 9.76 -12.24
C PRO A 90 -9.53 9.59 -13.38
N ALA A 91 -8.25 9.85 -13.12
CA ALA A 91 -7.21 9.73 -14.15
C ALA A 91 -6.65 8.32 -14.28
N ALA A 92 -7.09 7.38 -13.43
CA ALA A 92 -6.55 6.02 -13.44
C ALA A 92 -6.94 5.28 -14.72
N GLN A 93 -6.03 4.43 -15.18
CA GLN A 93 -6.24 3.59 -16.36
C GLN A 93 -6.06 2.13 -15.95
N GLN A 94 -6.96 1.28 -16.42
CA GLN A 94 -6.91 -0.15 -16.15
C GLN A 94 -6.87 -0.91 -17.47
N HIS A 95 -5.81 -1.70 -17.66
CA HIS A 95 -5.62 -2.50 -18.86
C HIS A 95 -5.27 -3.93 -18.45
N GLY A 96 -6.28 -4.81 -18.43
CA GLY A 96 -6.05 -6.18 -17.99
C GLY A 96 -5.53 -6.24 -16.57
N ALA A 97 -4.36 -6.82 -16.38
CA ALA A 97 -3.75 -6.96 -15.05
C ALA A 97 -2.90 -5.76 -14.65
N GLN A 98 -2.98 -4.66 -15.37
CA GLN A 98 -2.19 -3.47 -15.09
C GLN A 98 -3.09 -2.29 -14.76
N ARG A 99 -2.75 -1.58 -13.70
CA ARG A 99 -3.44 -0.36 -13.28
C ARG A 99 -2.42 0.77 -13.20
N VAL A 100 -2.70 1.90 -13.84
CA VAL A 100 -1.75 3.02 -13.90
C VAL A 100 -2.45 4.29 -13.47
N LEU A 101 -1.79 5.06 -12.60
CA LEU A 101 -2.14 6.45 -12.37
C LEU A 101 -1.02 7.26 -13.01
N PRO A 102 -1.27 7.90 -14.18
CA PRO A 102 -0.21 8.56 -14.94
C PRO A 102 0.59 9.53 -14.09
N GLU A 103 1.91 9.49 -14.26
CA GLU A 103 2.86 10.33 -13.53
C GLU A 103 2.97 9.99 -12.04
N HIS A 104 2.28 8.96 -11.59
CA HIS A 104 2.34 8.53 -10.20
C HIS A 104 2.76 7.07 -10.06
N TRP A 105 1.85 6.12 -10.31
CA TRP A 105 2.12 4.72 -9.96
C TRP A 105 1.69 3.76 -11.04
N ASP A 106 2.39 2.63 -11.09
CA ASP A 106 2.11 1.53 -12.01
C ASP A 106 1.99 0.26 -11.18
N VAL A 107 0.86 -0.43 -11.28
CA VAL A 107 0.59 -1.64 -10.52
C VAL A 107 0.33 -2.79 -11.49
N ARG A 108 1.03 -3.91 -11.29
CA ARG A 108 0.83 -5.12 -12.08
C ARG A 108 0.38 -6.24 -11.17
N TYR A 109 -0.82 -6.74 -11.39
CA TYR A 109 -1.47 -7.71 -10.52
C TYR A 109 -1.21 -9.13 -10.95
N CYS A 110 -0.92 -10.00 -9.95
CA CYS A 110 -0.99 -11.45 -10.10
C CYS A 110 -2.32 -11.95 -9.55
N ALA A 111 -2.85 -11.27 -8.55
CA ALA A 111 -4.12 -11.52 -7.90
C ALA A 111 -4.55 -10.22 -7.23
N PRO A 112 -5.79 -10.09 -6.73
CA PRO A 112 -6.25 -8.81 -6.17
C PRO A 112 -5.35 -8.23 -5.08
N ASN A 113 -4.74 -9.08 -4.25
CA ASN A 113 -3.88 -8.61 -3.16
C ASN A 113 -2.42 -9.04 -3.36
N SER A 114 -2.05 -9.40 -4.58
CA SER A 114 -0.69 -9.83 -4.91
C SER A 114 -0.25 -9.12 -6.18
N PHE A 115 0.68 -8.17 -6.05
CA PHE A 115 1.03 -7.31 -7.17
C PHE A 115 2.42 -6.73 -7.03
N GLU A 116 2.92 -6.18 -8.13
CA GLU A 116 4.15 -5.41 -8.17
C GLU A 116 3.77 -3.94 -8.33
N LEU A 117 4.37 -3.09 -7.51
CA LEU A 117 4.10 -1.66 -7.50
C LEU A 117 5.37 -0.91 -7.87
N SER A 118 5.28 -0.03 -8.86
CA SER A 118 6.42 0.79 -9.29
C SER A 118 6.13 2.26 -9.04
N LEU A 119 7.08 2.93 -8.39
CA LEU A 119 7.02 4.37 -8.18
C LEU A 119 7.89 5.08 -9.22
N PRO A 120 7.58 6.34 -9.57
CA PRO A 120 8.22 6.99 -10.72
C PRO A 120 9.73 7.10 -10.66
N LYS A 121 10.29 7.32 -9.48
CA LYS A 121 11.72 7.57 -9.33
C LYS A 121 12.35 6.66 -8.31
N GLY A 122 11.72 5.56 -8.06
CA GLY A 122 12.17 4.87 -6.91
C GLY A 122 12.09 3.39 -6.99
N PRO A 123 11.98 2.82 -5.83
CA PRO A 123 11.98 1.38 -5.68
C PRO A 123 10.75 0.74 -6.30
N LYS A 124 10.88 -0.55 -6.55
CA LYS A 124 9.75 -1.41 -6.83
C LYS A 124 9.40 -2.17 -5.57
N TYR A 125 8.12 -2.46 -5.42
CA TYR A 125 7.64 -3.21 -4.28
C TYR A 125 6.86 -4.41 -4.75
N GLN A 126 7.18 -5.57 -4.17
CA GLN A 126 6.41 -6.80 -4.38
C GLN A 126 5.52 -6.97 -3.16
N VAL A 127 4.22 -7.04 -3.38
CA VAL A 127 3.24 -7.09 -2.30
C VAL A 127 2.47 -8.40 -2.37
N THR A 128 2.39 -9.12 -1.24
CA THR A 128 1.65 -10.38 -1.15
C THR A 128 0.92 -10.44 0.19
N PRO A 129 -0.23 -11.14 0.25
CA PRO A 129 -0.94 -11.27 1.52
C PRO A 129 -0.20 -12.20 2.47
N LEU A 130 -0.32 -11.90 3.77
CA LEU A 130 0.37 -12.66 4.81
C LEU A 130 -0.54 -13.50 5.68
N ASN A 131 -1.82 -13.17 5.74
CA ASN A 131 -2.67 -13.77 6.76
C ASN A 131 -3.26 -15.10 6.35
N GLY A 132 -2.48 -15.92 5.72
CA GLY A 132 -2.78 -17.31 5.58
C GLY A 132 -4.00 -17.65 4.76
N ASP A 133 -4.56 -16.72 4.09
CA ASP A 133 -5.60 -17.01 3.15
C ASP A 133 -4.96 -17.64 1.96
N ALA A 134 -4.13 -18.54 2.29
CA ALA A 134 -3.49 -19.28 1.28
C ALA A 134 -4.57 -19.77 0.41
N PRO A 135 -4.34 -19.68 -0.74
CA PRO A 135 -5.20 -20.07 -1.80
C PRO A 135 -5.57 -21.48 -1.74
#